data_7ff0ef59279a05b2d36b51d4bd3c6180
#
_entry.id   7ff0ef59279a05b2d36b51d4bd3c6180
#
_cell.length_a   1.000
_cell.length_b   1.000
_cell.length_c   1.000
_cell.angle_alpha   90.00
_cell.angle_beta   90.00
_cell.angle_gamma   90.00
#
_symmetry.space_group_name_H-M   'P 1'
#
loop_
_entity.id
_entity.type
_entity.pdbx_description
1 polymer ?
#
loop_
_entity_poly.entity_id
_entity_poly.type
_entity_poly.pdbx_seq_one_letter_code
_entity_poly.pdbx_strand_id
1 'polypeptide(L)'
;MKQSIKKIKFVLGGTMDKKVYEGFKWSEMIAHQPPNPTMDKPLIITVCPTGGTTTRRQNPHQPYTAEEIADQTIGAYEEGATVAHIHTRNPDGSMGAPKEVLKEVIDRILDKCPDMIIQPSSCESYVPGATHYSYESVKPLVDLFSGSDRKYMESTIFTPVSYAAETLDDQVELSIGTETNSQKTIKYLQDNKIKPEFMNHNWEAIMNVKEWLIKPGILEKPYLMSMGPGMHNAAETYPDPWGYLYTLGMMKMMPEGSVIGLSAGGRNWLALSTFAILMGVDSVRVGMEDHIHMYPHKDEIIKHSADSARKIATIARELGREVATAAQARDILGIYKEARI
;
A
#
# COMPACT_ATOMS: atom_id res chain seq x y z
N MET A 1 -60.31 -23.17 -10.29
CA MET A 1 -58.94 -23.74 -10.23
C MET A 1 -58.57 -23.99 -8.78
N LYS A 2 -58.60 -25.24 -8.32
CA LYS A 2 -58.20 -25.63 -6.96
C LYS A 2 -56.68 -25.93 -7.01
N GLN A 3 -55.83 -25.01 -6.48
CA GLN A 3 -54.44 -25.31 -6.24
C GLN A 3 -54.35 -26.33 -5.10
N SER A 4 -53.82 -27.49 -5.42
CA SER A 4 -53.49 -28.53 -4.45
C SER A 4 -52.31 -28.05 -3.58
N ILE A 5 -52.62 -27.72 -2.33
CA ILE A 5 -51.59 -27.48 -1.31
C ILE A 5 -50.94 -28.86 -1.01
N LYS A 6 -49.72 -29.06 -1.49
CA LYS A 6 -48.90 -30.23 -1.10
C LYS A 6 -48.72 -30.17 0.43
N LYS A 7 -49.25 -31.16 1.13
CA LYS A 7 -49.02 -31.34 2.59
C LYS A 7 -47.53 -31.46 2.87
N ILE A 8 -46.98 -30.48 3.53
CA ILE A 8 -45.61 -30.56 4.08
C ILE A 8 -45.65 -31.55 5.23
N LYS A 9 -45.00 -32.70 5.07
CA LYS A 9 -44.77 -33.66 6.16
C LYS A 9 -43.60 -33.17 7.02
N PHE A 10 -43.90 -32.80 8.25
CA PHE A 10 -42.85 -32.62 9.26
C PHE A 10 -42.45 -34.04 9.76
N VAL A 11 -41.22 -34.42 9.51
CA VAL A 11 -40.63 -35.65 10.09
C VAL A 11 -39.88 -35.25 11.35
N LEU A 12 -40.53 -35.35 12.50
CA LEU A 12 -39.89 -35.31 13.81
C LEU A 12 -39.49 -36.75 14.17
N GLY A 13 -38.17 -37.03 14.03
CA GLY A 13 -37.55 -38.21 14.67
C GLY A 13 -38.01 -39.61 14.24
N GLY A 14 -38.40 -39.83 13.00
CA GLY A 14 -38.73 -41.16 12.46
C GLY A 14 -37.51 -41.80 11.77
N THR A 15 -37.36 -43.14 11.93
CA THR A 15 -36.43 -43.96 11.18
C THR A 15 -36.65 -43.75 9.69
N MET A 16 -35.67 -43.15 9.01
CA MET A 16 -35.72 -42.98 7.56
C MET A 16 -35.64 -44.35 6.88
N ASP A 17 -36.58 -44.62 5.98
CA ASP A 17 -36.44 -45.74 5.02
C ASP A 17 -35.01 -45.70 4.40
N LYS A 18 -34.46 -46.87 4.10
CA LYS A 18 -33.10 -47.11 3.57
C LYS A 18 -32.79 -46.40 2.22
N LYS A 19 -33.38 -45.26 1.93
CA LYS A 19 -32.92 -44.41 0.82
C LYS A 19 -31.65 -43.68 1.28
N VAL A 20 -30.66 -43.69 0.42
CA VAL A 20 -29.44 -42.91 0.61
C VAL A 20 -29.83 -41.50 0.96
N TYR A 21 -29.30 -40.96 2.08
CA TYR A 21 -29.55 -39.58 2.46
C TYR A 21 -28.80 -38.66 1.49
N GLU A 22 -29.55 -37.90 0.68
CA GLU A 22 -28.98 -37.00 -0.35
C GLU A 22 -28.79 -35.57 0.13
N GLY A 23 -29.07 -35.26 1.40
CA GLY A 23 -28.90 -33.92 1.95
C GLY A 23 -30.14 -33.03 1.86
N PHE A 24 -29.96 -31.77 2.18
CA PHE A 24 -31.00 -30.73 2.11
C PHE A 24 -30.85 -29.92 0.81
N LYS A 25 -31.91 -29.30 0.34
CA LYS A 25 -31.86 -28.41 -0.83
C LYS A 25 -30.83 -27.26 -0.70
N TRP A 26 -30.60 -26.78 0.52
CA TRP A 26 -29.59 -25.75 0.77
C TRP A 26 -28.15 -26.29 0.69
N SER A 27 -27.93 -27.61 0.79
CA SER A 27 -26.61 -28.24 0.56
C SER A 27 -26.15 -28.02 -0.88
N GLU A 28 -27.05 -28.08 -1.84
CA GLU A 28 -26.75 -27.79 -3.25
C GLU A 28 -26.25 -26.35 -3.46
N MET A 29 -26.85 -25.39 -2.74
CA MET A 29 -26.41 -24.00 -2.79
C MET A 29 -24.99 -23.82 -2.25
N ILE A 30 -24.60 -24.57 -1.19
CA ILE A 30 -23.24 -24.56 -0.66
C ILE A 30 -22.27 -25.23 -1.63
N ALA A 31 -22.63 -26.39 -2.17
CA ALA A 31 -21.79 -27.17 -3.09
C ALA A 31 -21.51 -26.42 -4.41
N HIS A 32 -22.43 -25.57 -4.86
CA HIS A 32 -22.33 -24.82 -6.10
C HIS A 32 -22.06 -23.33 -5.90
N GLN A 33 -21.58 -22.94 -4.71
CA GLN A 33 -21.18 -21.56 -4.45
C GLN A 33 -20.02 -21.17 -5.37
N PRO A 34 -20.09 -20.03 -6.09
CA PRO A 34 -19.02 -19.62 -6.97
C PRO A 34 -17.75 -19.26 -6.18
N PRO A 35 -16.55 -19.47 -6.77
CA PRO A 35 -15.29 -19.05 -6.16
C PRO A 35 -15.28 -17.53 -5.92
N ASN A 36 -14.52 -17.09 -4.92
CA ASN A 36 -14.32 -15.67 -4.67
C ASN A 36 -13.31 -15.10 -5.68
N PRO A 37 -13.73 -14.26 -6.66
CA PRO A 37 -12.84 -13.80 -7.73
C PRO A 37 -11.77 -12.80 -7.24
N THR A 38 -11.88 -12.25 -6.03
CA THR A 38 -10.88 -11.32 -5.50
C THR A 38 -9.60 -12.02 -5.08
N MET A 39 -9.64 -13.34 -4.87
CA MET A 39 -8.50 -14.15 -4.45
C MET A 39 -7.68 -14.69 -5.63
N ASP A 40 -8.16 -14.60 -6.85
CA ASP A 40 -7.46 -15.08 -8.05
C ASP A 40 -6.31 -14.16 -8.49
N LYS A 41 -6.30 -12.90 -8.03
CA LYS A 41 -5.24 -11.93 -8.35
C LYS A 41 -4.06 -12.11 -7.41
N PRO A 42 -2.80 -12.14 -7.91
CA PRO A 42 -1.64 -12.16 -7.05
C PRO A 42 -1.54 -10.87 -6.22
N LEU A 43 -1.03 -11.01 -4.98
CA LEU A 43 -0.86 -9.90 -4.05
C LEU A 43 0.49 -9.23 -4.25
N ILE A 44 0.51 -7.94 -4.48
CA ILE A 44 1.74 -7.13 -4.48
C ILE A 44 2.13 -6.82 -3.03
N ILE A 45 3.41 -7.02 -2.69
CA ILE A 45 3.98 -6.59 -1.41
C ILE A 45 4.93 -5.43 -1.69
N THR A 46 4.64 -4.28 -1.09
CA THR A 46 5.50 -3.10 -1.08
C THR A 46 6.25 -3.04 0.23
N VAL A 47 7.57 -2.88 0.20
CA VAL A 47 8.37 -2.62 1.41
C VAL A 47 8.67 -1.13 1.54
N CYS A 48 8.51 -0.59 2.76
CA CYS A 48 8.96 0.73 3.15
C CYS A 48 9.79 0.63 4.43
N PRO A 49 11.14 0.53 4.32
CA PRO A 49 12.00 0.22 5.46
C PRO A 49 12.11 1.36 6.46
N THR A 50 11.97 2.60 6.02
CA THR A 50 12.01 3.81 6.87
C THR A 50 11.14 4.91 6.26
N GLY A 51 10.78 5.89 7.06
CA GLY A 51 10.01 7.09 6.68
C GLY A 51 10.14 8.18 7.73
N GLY A 52 9.23 9.15 7.75
CA GLY A 52 9.25 10.29 8.68
C GLY A 52 8.67 10.01 10.07
N THR A 53 7.87 8.96 10.23
CA THR A 53 6.99 8.79 11.40
C THR A 53 7.66 8.20 12.63
N THR A 54 8.67 7.37 12.48
CA THR A 54 9.36 6.71 13.59
C THR A 54 10.87 6.91 13.51
N THR A 55 11.53 6.88 14.66
CA THR A 55 12.99 7.04 14.80
C THR A 55 13.57 5.89 15.61
N ARG A 56 14.89 5.86 15.79
CA ARG A 56 15.56 4.90 16.68
C ARG A 56 15.14 5.02 18.16
N ARG A 57 14.46 6.12 18.52
CA ARG A 57 13.84 6.28 19.83
C ARG A 57 12.68 5.30 20.03
N GLN A 58 11.86 5.08 19.01
CA GLN A 58 10.70 4.16 19.07
C GLN A 58 11.11 2.73 18.68
N ASN A 59 12.00 2.59 17.70
CA ASN A 59 12.54 1.31 17.28
C ASN A 59 14.06 1.43 17.02
N PRO A 60 14.92 0.86 17.86
CA PRO A 60 16.37 0.96 17.70
C PRO A 60 16.90 0.33 16.39
N HIS A 61 16.12 -0.49 15.71
CA HIS A 61 16.46 -1.11 14.43
C HIS A 61 16.08 -0.28 13.21
N GLN A 62 15.58 0.95 13.41
CA GLN A 62 15.23 1.84 12.31
C GLN A 62 16.47 2.15 11.45
N PRO A 63 16.45 1.84 10.13
CA PRO A 63 17.58 2.07 9.27
C PRO A 63 17.74 3.55 8.92
N TYR A 64 18.96 4.07 8.99
CA TYR A 64 19.28 5.47 8.69
C TYR A 64 20.31 5.60 7.56
N THR A 65 21.27 4.70 7.48
CA THR A 65 22.31 4.74 6.44
C THR A 65 21.84 4.12 5.13
N ALA A 66 22.47 4.47 4.02
CA ALA A 66 22.17 3.90 2.72
C ALA A 66 22.30 2.37 2.72
N GLU A 67 23.30 1.84 3.41
CA GLU A 67 23.52 0.40 3.56
C GLU A 67 22.40 -0.26 4.34
N GLU A 68 22.03 0.27 5.51
CA GLU A 68 20.95 -0.27 6.34
C GLU A 68 19.58 -0.26 5.61
N ILE A 69 19.27 0.83 4.89
CA ILE A 69 18.01 0.95 4.13
C ILE A 69 17.97 -0.07 2.98
N ALA A 70 19.09 -0.21 2.27
CA ALA A 70 19.19 -1.20 1.19
C ALA A 70 19.09 -2.63 1.73
N ASP A 71 19.77 -2.97 2.84
CA ASP A 71 19.70 -4.29 3.47
C ASP A 71 18.28 -4.68 3.86
N GLN A 72 17.55 -3.78 4.54
CA GLN A 72 16.14 -3.97 4.89
C GLN A 72 15.26 -4.22 3.66
N THR A 73 15.53 -3.52 2.55
CA THR A 73 14.79 -3.64 1.31
C THR A 73 15.09 -4.96 0.60
N ILE A 74 16.38 -5.32 0.49
CA ILE A 74 16.83 -6.57 -0.13
C ILE A 74 16.28 -7.79 0.63
N GLY A 75 16.37 -7.78 1.96
CA GLY A 75 15.77 -8.85 2.75
C GLY A 75 14.26 -8.99 2.58
N ALA A 76 13.53 -7.88 2.42
CA ALA A 76 12.11 -7.94 2.12
C ALA A 76 11.82 -8.45 0.69
N TYR A 77 12.66 -8.14 -0.29
CA TYR A 77 12.58 -8.69 -1.64
C TYR A 77 12.72 -10.22 -1.64
N GLU A 78 13.67 -10.76 -0.88
CA GLU A 78 13.87 -12.21 -0.71
C GLU A 78 12.63 -12.91 -0.13
N GLU A 79 11.80 -12.20 0.62
CA GLU A 79 10.55 -12.68 1.19
C GLU A 79 9.31 -12.39 0.32
N GLY A 80 9.51 -11.80 -0.87
CA GLY A 80 8.48 -11.62 -1.88
C GLY A 80 7.99 -10.17 -2.08
N ALA A 81 8.62 -9.17 -1.48
CA ALA A 81 8.33 -7.78 -1.82
C ALA A 81 8.83 -7.47 -3.23
N THR A 82 8.01 -6.81 -4.04
CA THR A 82 8.32 -6.48 -5.43
C THR A 82 8.35 -4.98 -5.70
N VAL A 83 7.90 -4.16 -4.76
CA VAL A 83 7.96 -2.70 -4.81
C VAL A 83 8.72 -2.19 -3.60
N ALA A 84 9.64 -1.26 -3.80
CA ALA A 84 10.39 -0.57 -2.74
C ALA A 84 10.00 0.90 -2.68
N HIS A 85 9.28 1.31 -1.63
CA HIS A 85 9.06 2.71 -1.32
C HIS A 85 10.20 3.22 -0.45
N ILE A 86 10.96 4.20 -0.95
CA ILE A 86 12.24 4.59 -0.36
C ILE A 86 12.22 6.03 0.11
N HIS A 87 12.48 6.21 1.40
CA HIS A 87 12.91 7.44 2.05
C HIS A 87 14.38 7.36 2.43
N THR A 88 14.99 8.50 2.69
CA THR A 88 16.34 8.60 3.21
C THR A 88 16.39 9.49 4.44
N ARG A 89 17.39 9.27 5.29
CA ARG A 89 17.59 10.02 6.52
C ARG A 89 19.00 10.54 6.62
N ASN A 90 19.15 11.64 7.34
CA ASN A 90 20.43 12.11 7.80
C ASN A 90 20.98 11.21 8.93
N PRO A 91 22.28 11.25 9.23
CA PRO A 91 22.86 10.44 10.30
C PRO A 91 22.25 10.65 11.69
N ASP A 92 21.68 11.82 11.95
CA ASP A 92 20.95 12.14 13.19
C ASP A 92 19.51 11.60 13.22
N GLY A 93 19.07 11.02 12.11
CA GLY A 93 17.72 10.48 11.94
C GLY A 93 16.69 11.47 11.41
N SER A 94 17.05 12.72 11.15
CA SER A 94 16.16 13.69 10.52
C SER A 94 15.90 13.35 9.05
N MET A 95 14.77 13.83 8.53
CA MET A 95 14.39 13.71 7.11
C MET A 95 15.23 14.69 6.25
N GLY A 96 15.14 14.51 4.92
CA GLY A 96 15.77 15.45 3.99
C GLY A 96 17.26 15.22 3.77
N ALA A 97 17.73 13.98 3.83
CA ALA A 97 19.07 13.63 3.38
C ALA A 97 19.29 14.08 1.92
N PRO A 98 20.55 14.39 1.53
CA PRO A 98 20.84 14.73 0.13
C PRO A 98 20.31 13.69 -0.85
N LYS A 99 19.77 14.13 -2.00
CA LYS A 99 19.20 13.23 -3.03
C LYS A 99 20.21 12.21 -3.58
N GLU A 100 21.50 12.49 -3.47
CA GLU A 100 22.60 11.59 -3.81
C GLU A 100 22.64 10.36 -2.90
N VAL A 101 22.24 10.50 -1.63
CA VAL A 101 22.09 9.38 -0.69
C VAL A 101 20.93 8.46 -1.16
N LEU A 102 19.84 9.04 -1.64
CA LEU A 102 18.75 8.26 -2.22
C LEU A 102 19.22 7.46 -3.44
N LYS A 103 20.01 8.08 -4.32
CA LYS A 103 20.61 7.38 -5.46
C LYS A 103 21.50 6.22 -5.00
N GLU A 104 22.34 6.41 -3.98
CA GLU A 104 23.18 5.36 -3.42
C GLU A 104 22.35 4.19 -2.88
N VAL A 105 21.28 4.46 -2.13
CA VAL A 105 20.34 3.43 -1.64
C VAL A 105 19.80 2.60 -2.81
N ILE A 106 19.29 3.27 -3.84
CA ILE A 106 18.68 2.61 -4.99
C ILE A 106 19.70 1.80 -5.79
N ASP A 107 20.92 2.33 -5.99
CA ASP A 107 22.00 1.59 -6.64
C ASP A 107 22.30 0.27 -5.92
N ARG A 108 22.43 0.30 -4.58
CA ARG A 108 22.66 -0.90 -3.75
C ARG A 108 21.51 -1.91 -3.88
N ILE A 109 20.27 -1.43 -3.94
CA ILE A 109 19.09 -2.29 -4.14
C ILE A 109 19.13 -2.93 -5.53
N LEU A 110 19.26 -2.14 -6.59
CA LEU A 110 19.24 -2.63 -7.96
C LEU A 110 20.42 -3.52 -8.33
N ASP A 111 21.54 -3.42 -7.64
CA ASP A 111 22.69 -4.32 -7.79
C ASP A 111 22.36 -5.76 -7.32
N LYS A 112 21.42 -5.94 -6.41
CA LYS A 112 21.00 -7.23 -5.86
C LYS A 112 19.63 -7.67 -6.36
N CYS A 113 18.72 -6.71 -6.59
CA CYS A 113 17.33 -6.92 -6.95
C CYS A 113 17.00 -6.13 -8.23
N PRO A 114 17.56 -6.52 -9.41
CA PRO A 114 17.52 -5.70 -10.61
C PRO A 114 16.12 -5.54 -11.22
N ASP A 115 15.16 -6.36 -10.83
CA ASP A 115 13.77 -6.32 -11.28
C ASP A 115 12.80 -5.66 -10.25
N MET A 116 13.32 -5.22 -9.10
CA MET A 116 12.49 -4.52 -8.10
C MET A 116 11.95 -3.20 -8.67
N ILE A 117 10.66 -2.92 -8.44
CA ILE A 117 10.04 -1.65 -8.79
C ILE A 117 10.45 -0.61 -7.77
N ILE A 118 11.07 0.47 -8.23
CA ILE A 118 11.57 1.53 -7.36
C ILE A 118 10.56 2.69 -7.31
N GLN A 119 10.20 3.07 -6.08
CA GLN A 119 9.25 4.12 -5.76
C GLN A 119 9.87 5.10 -4.75
N PRO A 120 10.72 6.06 -5.17
CA PRO A 120 11.23 7.09 -4.27
C PRO A 120 10.11 7.94 -3.71
N SER A 121 10.24 8.36 -2.46
CA SER A 121 9.29 9.29 -1.86
C SER A 121 9.40 10.67 -2.49
N SER A 122 8.26 11.31 -2.73
CA SER A 122 8.16 12.72 -3.10
C SER A 122 7.77 13.61 -1.90
N CYS A 123 7.81 13.05 -0.71
CA CYS A 123 7.55 13.78 0.53
C CYS A 123 8.70 14.74 0.85
N GLU A 124 9.94 14.31 0.65
CA GLU A 124 11.09 15.16 0.88
C GLU A 124 11.17 16.29 -0.14
N SER A 125 11.46 17.50 0.34
CA SER A 125 11.76 18.62 -0.54
C SER A 125 13.26 18.88 -0.60
N TYR A 126 13.80 18.82 -1.80
CA TYR A 126 15.19 19.17 -2.08
C TYR A 126 15.37 20.63 -2.49
N VAL A 127 14.29 21.42 -2.40
CA VAL A 127 14.27 22.84 -2.71
C VAL A 127 13.79 23.61 -1.46
N PRO A 128 14.58 24.53 -0.92
CA PRO A 128 14.17 25.31 0.24
C PRO A 128 12.83 26.03 0.03
N GLY A 129 11.89 25.82 0.97
CA GLY A 129 10.57 26.43 0.94
C GLY A 129 9.54 25.78 0.00
N ALA A 130 9.90 24.69 -0.70
CA ALA A 130 8.91 23.91 -1.42
C ALA A 130 8.09 23.05 -0.47
N THR A 131 6.81 22.89 -0.80
CA THR A 131 5.90 22.01 -0.06
C THR A 131 6.14 20.53 -0.44
N HIS A 132 5.83 19.64 0.49
CA HIS A 132 5.79 18.19 0.21
C HIS A 132 4.85 17.87 -0.96
N TYR A 133 5.10 16.77 -1.66
CA TYR A 133 4.27 16.31 -2.78
C TYR A 133 4.00 17.40 -3.83
N SER A 134 5.00 18.19 -4.14
CA SER A 134 4.90 19.27 -5.14
C SER A 134 5.74 18.98 -6.38
N TYR A 135 5.48 19.71 -7.45
CA TYR A 135 6.34 19.72 -8.63
C TYR A 135 7.80 20.01 -8.25
N GLU A 136 7.99 20.94 -7.32
CA GLU A 136 9.28 21.38 -6.81
C GLU A 136 10.00 20.28 -6.01
N SER A 137 9.26 19.40 -5.34
CA SER A 137 9.85 18.23 -4.65
C SER A 137 10.20 17.08 -5.60
N VAL A 138 9.41 16.89 -6.65
CA VAL A 138 9.57 15.78 -7.62
C VAL A 138 10.64 16.08 -8.66
N LYS A 139 10.67 17.29 -9.20
CA LYS A 139 11.56 17.68 -10.30
C LYS A 139 13.04 17.38 -10.04
N PRO A 140 13.64 17.68 -8.86
CA PRO A 140 15.04 17.39 -8.58
C PRO A 140 15.38 15.90 -8.64
N LEU A 141 14.43 15.00 -8.33
CA LEU A 141 14.61 13.56 -8.45
C LEU A 141 14.59 13.12 -9.92
N VAL A 142 13.61 13.61 -10.67
CA VAL A 142 13.53 13.35 -12.12
C VAL A 142 14.79 13.82 -12.82
N ASP A 143 15.28 15.02 -12.51
CA ASP A 143 16.54 15.55 -13.07
C ASP A 143 17.75 14.68 -12.72
N LEU A 144 17.83 14.19 -11.47
CA LEU A 144 18.94 13.33 -10.99
C LEU A 144 18.98 11.99 -11.75
N PHE A 145 17.83 11.41 -12.02
CA PHE A 145 17.72 10.07 -12.61
C PHE A 145 17.64 10.09 -14.14
N SER A 146 17.39 11.25 -14.74
CA SER A 146 17.27 11.40 -16.19
C SER A 146 18.51 10.93 -16.96
N GLY A 147 18.28 10.16 -18.02
CA GLY A 147 19.35 9.66 -18.88
C GLY A 147 20.10 8.45 -18.33
N SER A 148 19.64 7.85 -17.27
CA SER A 148 20.18 6.61 -16.74
C SER A 148 19.70 5.38 -17.52
N ASP A 149 20.52 4.33 -17.55
CA ASP A 149 20.13 3.01 -18.05
C ASP A 149 19.35 2.18 -17.03
N ARG A 150 19.31 2.64 -15.76
CA ARG A 150 18.60 1.98 -14.65
C ARG A 150 17.26 2.66 -14.39
N LYS A 151 16.29 1.89 -13.89
CA LYS A 151 14.94 2.37 -13.53
C LYS A 151 14.92 2.84 -12.07
N TYR A 152 15.34 4.07 -11.83
CA TYR A 152 15.42 4.66 -10.49
C TYR A 152 14.08 5.12 -9.94
N MET A 153 13.08 5.37 -10.79
CA MET A 153 11.80 5.93 -10.38
C MET A 153 10.69 5.49 -11.32
N GLU A 154 10.16 4.29 -11.13
CA GLU A 154 9.03 3.79 -11.95
C GLU A 154 7.67 4.30 -11.43
N SER A 155 7.59 4.63 -10.15
CA SER A 155 6.42 5.19 -9.47
C SER A 155 6.85 6.15 -8.37
N THR A 156 5.92 6.95 -7.86
CA THR A 156 6.10 7.74 -6.63
C THR A 156 4.76 7.96 -5.95
N ILE A 157 4.77 8.13 -4.61
CA ILE A 157 3.57 8.43 -3.84
C ILE A 157 3.27 9.93 -3.87
N PHE A 158 1.99 10.25 -3.98
CA PHE A 158 1.44 11.59 -3.92
C PHE A 158 0.26 11.63 -2.94
N THR A 159 0.20 12.68 -2.11
CA THR A 159 -0.89 12.86 -1.14
C THR A 159 -1.64 14.17 -1.46
N PRO A 160 -2.89 14.11 -1.94
CA PRO A 160 -3.63 15.28 -2.42
C PRO A 160 -4.44 15.96 -1.29
N VAL A 161 -3.82 16.16 -0.13
CA VAL A 161 -4.43 16.84 1.03
C VAL A 161 -3.47 17.80 1.68
N SER A 162 -4.01 18.73 2.47
CA SER A 162 -3.22 19.56 3.36
C SER A 162 -3.23 18.95 4.77
N TYR A 163 -2.08 18.94 5.41
CA TYR A 163 -1.97 18.52 6.81
C TYR A 163 -0.94 19.35 7.57
N ALA A 164 -1.09 19.39 8.89
CA ALA A 164 -0.10 19.91 9.80
C ALA A 164 0.34 18.78 10.74
N ALA A 165 1.64 18.65 10.96
CA ALA A 165 2.20 17.73 11.93
C ALA A 165 3.09 18.50 12.91
N GLU A 166 2.93 18.24 14.22
CA GLU A 166 3.79 18.78 15.26
C GLU A 166 4.89 17.80 15.60
N THR A 167 6.12 18.25 15.55
CA THR A 167 7.28 17.44 15.91
C THR A 167 7.47 17.40 17.43
N LEU A 168 8.31 16.47 17.93
CA LEU A 168 8.54 16.33 19.37
C LEU A 168 9.34 17.47 20.01
N ASP A 169 9.89 18.36 19.18
CA ASP A 169 10.59 19.60 19.58
C ASP A 169 9.76 20.85 19.28
N ASP A 170 8.43 20.71 19.25
CA ASP A 170 7.44 21.79 19.13
C ASP A 170 7.53 22.60 17.80
N GLN A 171 8.05 21.97 16.74
CA GLN A 171 8.01 22.55 15.40
C GLN A 171 6.74 22.08 14.67
N VAL A 172 6.19 22.91 13.79
CA VAL A 172 5.04 22.58 12.97
C VAL A 172 5.46 22.41 11.52
N GLU A 173 5.26 21.23 10.99
CA GLU A 173 5.45 20.90 9.59
C GLU A 173 4.12 20.99 8.85
N LEU A 174 4.10 21.75 7.76
CA LEU A 174 2.92 21.96 6.93
C LEU A 174 3.10 21.35 5.55
N SER A 175 2.15 20.54 5.13
CA SER A 175 1.98 20.15 3.73
C SER A 175 0.71 20.78 3.18
N ILE A 176 0.82 21.48 2.04
CA ILE A 176 -0.30 22.17 1.43
C ILE A 176 -0.63 21.55 0.08
N GLY A 177 -1.67 20.72 0.06
CA GLY A 177 -2.24 20.16 -1.16
C GLY A 177 -3.27 21.09 -1.77
N THR A 178 -3.07 21.46 -3.03
CA THR A 178 -4.03 22.26 -3.81
C THR A 178 -4.32 21.58 -5.15
N GLU A 179 -5.49 21.87 -5.72
CA GLU A 179 -5.86 21.38 -7.05
C GLU A 179 -4.80 21.71 -8.10
N THR A 180 -4.39 22.99 -8.18
CA THR A 180 -3.42 23.47 -9.16
C THR A 180 -2.06 22.75 -9.05
N ASN A 181 -1.54 22.60 -7.81
CA ASN A 181 -0.28 21.90 -7.59
C ASN A 181 -0.42 20.40 -7.95
N SER A 182 -1.53 19.77 -7.54
CA SER A 182 -1.79 18.35 -7.86
C SER A 182 -1.84 18.13 -9.37
N GLN A 183 -2.57 18.94 -10.11
CA GLN A 183 -2.67 18.83 -11.57
C GLN A 183 -1.31 19.03 -12.26
N LYS A 184 -0.55 20.05 -11.84
CA LYS A 184 0.80 20.33 -12.39
C LYS A 184 1.75 19.14 -12.12
N THR A 185 1.77 18.64 -10.89
CA THR A 185 2.67 17.56 -10.48
C THR A 185 2.33 16.25 -11.17
N ILE A 186 1.04 15.85 -11.18
CA ILE A 186 0.61 14.60 -11.80
C ILE A 186 0.86 14.59 -13.30
N LYS A 187 0.56 15.70 -14.00
CA LYS A 187 0.89 15.83 -15.41
C LYS A 187 2.38 15.67 -15.66
N TYR A 188 3.22 16.33 -14.86
CA TYR A 188 4.68 16.23 -14.98
C TYR A 188 5.19 14.79 -14.79
N LEU A 189 4.66 14.07 -13.78
CA LEU A 189 5.00 12.66 -13.55
C LEU A 189 4.65 11.78 -14.76
N GLN A 190 3.43 11.90 -15.28
CA GLN A 190 2.96 11.10 -16.43
C GLN A 190 3.73 11.44 -17.71
N ASP A 191 4.05 12.72 -17.95
CA ASP A 191 4.87 13.16 -19.09
C ASP A 191 6.28 12.52 -19.04
N ASN A 192 6.82 12.29 -17.84
CA ASN A 192 8.10 11.61 -17.59
C ASN A 192 7.98 10.08 -17.41
N LYS A 193 6.80 9.50 -17.68
CA LYS A 193 6.55 8.05 -17.57
C LYS A 193 6.78 7.48 -16.16
N ILE A 194 6.45 8.29 -15.15
CA ILE A 194 6.43 7.89 -13.75
C ILE A 194 4.98 7.70 -13.32
N LYS A 195 4.65 6.55 -12.77
CA LYS A 195 3.30 6.23 -12.34
C LYS A 195 3.00 6.86 -10.98
N PRO A 196 2.03 7.78 -10.86
CA PRO A 196 1.64 8.31 -9.56
C PRO A 196 0.80 7.29 -8.77
N GLU A 197 1.11 7.10 -7.49
CA GLU A 197 0.30 6.37 -6.53
C GLU A 197 -0.21 7.35 -5.48
N PHE A 198 -1.51 7.29 -5.17
CA PHE A 198 -2.15 8.19 -4.22
C PHE A 198 -2.27 7.54 -2.85
N MET A 199 -1.59 8.12 -1.85
CA MET A 199 -1.78 7.74 -0.46
C MET A 199 -2.98 8.51 0.11
N ASN A 200 -4.04 7.79 0.41
CA ASN A 200 -5.29 8.34 0.90
C ASN A 200 -5.41 8.05 2.39
N HIS A 201 -5.14 9.04 3.23
CA HIS A 201 -5.26 8.94 4.68
C HIS A 201 -6.71 9.06 5.15
N ASN A 202 -7.56 9.66 4.33
CA ASN A 202 -8.97 9.92 4.65
C ASN A 202 -9.82 10.01 3.38
N TRP A 203 -11.10 10.19 3.56
CA TRP A 203 -12.06 10.31 2.46
C TRP A 203 -11.86 11.58 1.62
N GLU A 204 -11.38 12.66 2.23
CA GLU A 204 -11.05 13.90 1.51
C GLU A 204 -10.01 13.65 0.42
N ALA A 205 -8.94 12.91 0.73
CA ALA A 205 -7.91 12.56 -0.25
C ALA A 205 -8.50 11.84 -1.47
N ILE A 206 -9.38 10.86 -1.25
CA ILE A 206 -10.05 10.12 -2.34
C ILE A 206 -10.92 11.08 -3.18
N MET A 207 -11.66 11.98 -2.52
CA MET A 207 -12.50 12.94 -3.23
C MET A 207 -11.67 13.94 -4.03
N ASN A 208 -10.55 14.41 -3.49
CA ASN A 208 -9.64 15.30 -4.20
C ASN A 208 -9.05 14.64 -5.46
N VAL A 209 -8.64 13.37 -5.39
CA VAL A 209 -8.22 12.62 -6.60
C VAL A 209 -9.34 12.58 -7.62
N LYS A 210 -10.57 12.27 -7.21
CA LYS A 210 -11.73 12.19 -8.13
C LYS A 210 -12.05 13.53 -8.78
N GLU A 211 -12.16 14.61 -7.98
CA GLU A 211 -12.60 15.92 -8.47
C GLU A 211 -11.47 16.67 -9.20
N TRP A 212 -10.23 16.61 -8.68
CA TRP A 212 -9.13 17.41 -9.22
C TRP A 212 -8.42 16.74 -10.40
N LEU A 213 -8.40 15.41 -10.47
CA LEU A 213 -7.53 14.69 -11.40
C LEU A 213 -8.30 13.76 -12.36
N ILE A 214 -9.26 12.98 -11.86
CA ILE A 214 -10.00 12.02 -12.69
C ILE A 214 -11.08 12.74 -13.52
N LYS A 215 -11.93 13.53 -12.88
CA LYS A 215 -13.04 14.22 -13.52
C LYS A 215 -12.60 15.16 -14.66
N PRO A 216 -11.52 15.97 -14.52
CA PRO A 216 -10.98 16.75 -15.64
C PRO A 216 -10.18 15.92 -16.65
N GLY A 217 -10.01 14.61 -16.46
CA GLY A 217 -9.31 13.73 -17.40
C GLY A 217 -7.79 13.84 -17.39
N ILE A 218 -7.20 14.29 -16.28
CA ILE A 218 -5.75 14.46 -16.12
C ILE A 218 -5.08 13.13 -15.77
N LEU A 219 -5.68 12.34 -14.88
CA LEU A 219 -5.09 11.11 -14.38
C LEU A 219 -5.38 9.92 -15.31
N GLU A 220 -4.32 9.20 -15.70
CA GLU A 220 -4.38 8.01 -16.54
C GLU A 220 -4.63 6.73 -15.73
N LYS A 221 -5.50 5.85 -16.26
CA LYS A 221 -5.73 4.52 -15.67
C LYS A 221 -4.50 3.59 -15.82
N PRO A 222 -4.35 2.57 -14.96
CA PRO A 222 -5.13 2.33 -13.74
C PRO A 222 -4.82 3.39 -12.69
N TYR A 223 -5.78 3.69 -11.79
CA TYR A 223 -5.58 4.63 -10.69
C TYR A 223 -4.98 3.90 -9.51
N LEU A 224 -3.73 4.20 -9.13
CA LEU A 224 -3.11 3.58 -7.95
C LEU A 224 -3.59 4.29 -6.68
N MET A 225 -4.46 3.63 -5.92
CA MET A 225 -5.18 4.22 -4.79
C MET A 225 -4.90 3.43 -3.52
N SER A 226 -3.88 3.84 -2.76
CA SER A 226 -3.55 3.21 -1.49
C SER A 226 -4.26 3.89 -0.31
N MET A 227 -4.74 3.09 0.63
CA MET A 227 -5.32 3.55 1.89
C MET A 227 -4.23 3.55 2.96
N GLY A 228 -4.17 4.62 3.77
CA GLY A 228 -3.21 4.78 4.86
C GLY A 228 -3.87 4.90 6.24
N PRO A 229 -4.66 3.91 6.71
CA PRO A 229 -5.24 3.98 8.05
C PRO A 229 -4.14 3.92 9.11
N GLY A 230 -4.26 4.77 10.14
CA GLY A 230 -3.33 4.86 11.27
C GLY A 230 -2.01 5.56 11.01
N MET A 231 -1.88 6.18 9.85
CA MET A 231 -0.76 7.07 9.55
C MET A 231 -1.15 8.52 9.83
N HIS A 232 -0.17 9.36 10.18
CA HIS A 232 -0.34 10.82 10.34
C HIS A 232 -1.54 11.23 11.22
N ASN A 233 -1.60 10.73 12.46
CA ASN A 233 -2.67 11.00 13.44
C ASN A 233 -4.05 10.44 13.07
N ALA A 234 -4.16 9.60 12.05
CA ALA A 234 -5.39 8.90 11.75
C ALA A 234 -5.64 7.83 12.82
N ALA A 235 -6.69 8.05 13.62
CA ALA A 235 -7.06 7.18 14.75
C ALA A 235 -7.73 5.86 14.31
N GLU A 236 -7.87 5.65 13.01
CA GLU A 236 -8.68 4.57 12.42
C GLU A 236 -8.04 3.19 12.48
N THR A 237 -6.87 3.08 13.10
CA THR A 237 -6.19 1.79 13.31
C THR A 237 -6.62 1.05 14.57
N TYR A 238 -7.60 1.54 15.30
CA TYR A 238 -8.11 0.78 16.43
C TYR A 238 -8.60 -0.59 15.97
N PRO A 239 -8.27 -1.67 16.74
CA PRO A 239 -8.63 -3.05 16.38
C PRO A 239 -10.09 -3.37 16.67
N ASP A 240 -10.88 -2.37 16.88
CA ASP A 240 -12.32 -2.49 17.03
C ASP A 240 -13.01 -2.57 15.67
N PRO A 241 -14.29 -2.90 15.63
CA PRO A 241 -15.06 -2.97 14.39
C PRO A 241 -15.00 -1.69 13.54
N TRP A 242 -14.73 -0.53 14.14
CA TRP A 242 -14.72 0.76 13.46
C TRP A 242 -13.54 0.92 12.50
N GLY A 243 -12.34 0.46 12.87
CA GLY A 243 -11.17 0.48 11.98
C GLY A 243 -11.39 -0.38 10.72
N TYR A 244 -11.98 -1.55 10.86
CA TYR A 244 -12.34 -2.40 9.73
C TYR A 244 -13.44 -1.78 8.86
N LEU A 245 -14.48 -1.22 9.47
CA LEU A 245 -15.58 -0.55 8.76
C LEU A 245 -15.07 0.70 8.02
N TYR A 246 -14.17 1.47 8.63
CA TYR A 246 -13.55 2.63 8.00
C TYR A 246 -12.75 2.20 6.75
N THR A 247 -11.88 1.19 6.89
CA THR A 247 -11.10 0.65 5.77
C THR A 247 -12.01 0.15 4.64
N LEU A 248 -13.06 -0.60 4.96
CA LEU A 248 -14.06 -1.05 3.99
C LEU A 248 -14.77 0.13 3.32
N GLY A 249 -15.13 1.17 4.09
CA GLY A 249 -15.71 2.39 3.58
C GLY A 249 -14.81 3.10 2.56
N MET A 250 -13.52 3.22 2.86
CA MET A 250 -12.54 3.76 1.92
C MET A 250 -12.45 2.93 0.64
N MET A 251 -12.37 1.60 0.74
CA MET A 251 -12.37 0.71 -0.43
C MET A 251 -13.59 0.93 -1.33
N LYS A 252 -14.77 1.11 -0.75
CA LYS A 252 -16.02 1.34 -1.50
C LYS A 252 -16.08 2.72 -2.17
N MET A 253 -15.31 3.69 -1.70
CA MET A 253 -15.22 5.02 -2.30
C MET A 253 -14.22 5.08 -3.46
N MET A 254 -13.34 4.09 -3.62
CA MET A 254 -12.36 4.08 -4.70
C MET A 254 -13.03 4.17 -6.08
N PRO A 255 -12.48 5.00 -6.99
CA PRO A 255 -13.04 5.12 -8.34
C PRO A 255 -12.89 3.82 -9.12
N GLU A 256 -13.79 3.59 -10.07
CA GLU A 256 -13.72 2.44 -10.98
C GLU A 256 -12.42 2.47 -11.80
N GLY A 257 -11.73 1.34 -11.86
CA GLY A 257 -10.42 1.21 -12.52
C GLY A 257 -9.25 1.52 -11.58
N SER A 258 -9.50 1.54 -10.26
CA SER A 258 -8.44 1.62 -9.26
C SER A 258 -7.75 0.27 -9.07
N VAL A 259 -6.45 0.33 -8.85
CA VAL A 259 -5.63 -0.67 -8.17
C VAL A 259 -5.54 -0.22 -6.71
N ILE A 260 -6.04 -1.04 -5.80
CA ILE A 260 -6.24 -0.65 -4.40
C ILE A 260 -5.13 -1.23 -3.54
N GLY A 261 -4.40 -0.35 -2.85
CA GLY A 261 -3.38 -0.71 -1.86
C GLY A 261 -3.81 -0.44 -0.43
N LEU A 262 -3.12 -1.09 0.52
CA LEU A 262 -3.21 -0.79 1.94
C LEU A 262 -1.82 -0.58 2.54
N SER A 263 -1.65 0.54 3.25
CA SER A 263 -0.50 0.87 4.11
C SER A 263 -1.01 1.10 5.52
N ALA A 264 -1.13 0.02 6.30
CA ALA A 264 -1.68 0.12 7.64
C ALA A 264 -0.61 0.52 8.65
N GLY A 265 -0.81 1.66 9.31
CA GLY A 265 0.06 2.15 10.37
C GLY A 265 -0.23 1.54 11.74
N GLY A 266 0.74 1.67 12.65
CA GLY A 266 0.58 1.34 14.05
C GLY A 266 0.52 -0.15 14.36
N ARG A 267 0.11 -0.47 15.59
CA ARG A 267 0.17 -1.82 16.15
C ARG A 267 -0.76 -2.84 15.44
N ASN A 268 -1.84 -2.36 14.86
CA ASN A 268 -2.88 -3.22 14.25
C ASN A 268 -2.66 -3.52 12.76
N TRP A 269 -1.52 -3.13 12.22
CA TRP A 269 -1.18 -3.29 10.81
C TRP A 269 -1.44 -4.71 10.28
N LEU A 270 -1.05 -5.74 11.04
CA LEU A 270 -1.17 -7.13 10.61
C LEU A 270 -2.64 -7.57 10.48
N ALA A 271 -3.48 -7.17 11.44
CA ALA A 271 -4.91 -7.48 11.42
C ALA A 271 -5.62 -6.76 10.27
N LEU A 272 -5.35 -5.46 10.09
CA LEU A 272 -5.92 -4.66 8.99
C LEU A 272 -5.44 -5.16 7.63
N SER A 273 -4.16 -5.50 7.48
CA SER A 273 -3.62 -6.07 6.25
C SER A 273 -4.27 -7.41 5.91
N THR A 274 -4.44 -8.29 6.89
CA THR A 274 -5.12 -9.58 6.70
C THR A 274 -6.57 -9.38 6.25
N PHE A 275 -7.29 -8.47 6.90
CA PHE A 275 -8.66 -8.11 6.50
C PHE A 275 -8.71 -7.58 5.06
N ALA A 276 -7.81 -6.67 4.70
CA ALA A 276 -7.75 -6.09 3.36
C ALA A 276 -7.43 -7.13 2.28
N ILE A 277 -6.51 -8.09 2.56
CA ILE A 277 -6.22 -9.21 1.67
C ILE A 277 -7.49 -10.02 1.39
N LEU A 278 -8.26 -10.36 2.43
CA LEU A 278 -9.54 -11.07 2.30
C LEU A 278 -10.57 -10.27 1.49
N MET A 279 -10.54 -8.94 1.61
CA MET A 279 -11.42 -8.04 0.86
C MET A 279 -10.94 -7.77 -0.57
N GLY A 280 -9.76 -8.27 -0.96
CA GLY A 280 -9.27 -8.27 -2.33
C GLY A 280 -8.48 -7.03 -2.74
N VAL A 281 -7.74 -6.40 -1.81
CA VAL A 281 -6.77 -5.35 -2.20
C VAL A 281 -5.71 -5.93 -3.13
N ASP A 282 -5.18 -5.11 -4.02
CA ASP A 282 -4.16 -5.52 -4.98
C ASP A 282 -2.74 -5.47 -4.38
N SER A 283 -2.51 -4.59 -3.39
CA SER A 283 -1.22 -4.46 -2.72
C SER A 283 -1.33 -4.24 -1.21
N VAL A 284 -0.30 -4.68 -0.47
CA VAL A 284 -0.09 -4.38 0.95
C VAL A 284 1.32 -3.84 1.14
N ARG A 285 1.44 -2.70 1.82
CA ARG A 285 2.72 -2.11 2.21
C ARG A 285 3.08 -2.51 3.63
N VAL A 286 4.36 -2.85 3.82
CA VAL A 286 4.96 -3.25 5.10
C VAL A 286 6.29 -2.56 5.32
N GLY A 287 6.73 -2.51 6.57
CA GLY A 287 8.03 -1.97 6.93
C GLY A 287 7.97 -0.97 8.08
N MET A 288 9.15 -0.56 8.55
CA MET A 288 9.28 0.23 9.77
C MET A 288 8.90 1.71 9.61
N GLU A 289 8.56 2.17 8.40
CA GLU A 289 7.88 3.46 8.25
C GLU A 289 6.51 3.45 8.91
N ASP A 290 5.72 2.39 8.68
CA ASP A 290 4.31 2.36 9.03
C ASP A 290 4.06 1.76 10.42
N HIS A 291 4.88 0.78 10.82
CA HIS A 291 4.66 0.03 12.05
C HIS A 291 5.96 -0.51 12.63
N ILE A 292 6.02 -0.55 13.96
CA ILE A 292 7.20 -1.00 14.70
C ILE A 292 6.96 -2.27 15.53
N HIS A 293 5.70 -2.66 15.74
CA HIS A 293 5.36 -3.86 16.48
C HIS A 293 5.02 -5.02 15.55
N MET A 294 5.56 -6.20 15.84
CA MET A 294 5.31 -7.41 15.06
C MET A 294 3.87 -7.93 15.19
N TYR A 295 3.29 -7.78 16.37
CA TYR A 295 1.96 -8.30 16.71
C TYR A 295 1.10 -7.25 17.41
N PRO A 296 -0.24 -7.27 17.19
CA PRO A 296 -1.12 -6.29 17.81
C PRO A 296 -1.20 -6.39 19.34
N HIS A 297 -0.93 -7.55 19.92
CA HIS A 297 -1.10 -7.88 21.35
C HIS A 297 0.20 -8.13 22.12
N LYS A 298 1.37 -7.86 21.48
CA LYS A 298 2.69 -8.06 22.09
C LYS A 298 3.57 -6.84 21.86
N ASP A 299 4.52 -6.60 22.76
CA ASP A 299 5.51 -5.53 22.66
C ASP A 299 6.77 -5.96 21.87
N GLU A 300 6.65 -7.01 21.07
CA GLU A 300 7.72 -7.48 20.19
C GLU A 300 7.92 -6.49 19.06
N ILE A 301 9.10 -5.89 19.02
CA ILE A 301 9.49 -4.90 18.01
C ILE A 301 10.05 -5.59 16.77
N ILE A 302 9.70 -5.09 15.61
CA ILE A 302 10.24 -5.52 14.31
C ILE A 302 11.74 -5.18 14.27
N LYS A 303 12.56 -6.17 13.94
CA LYS A 303 14.00 -6.00 13.81
C LYS A 303 14.44 -5.82 12.36
N HIS A 304 13.70 -6.44 11.44
CA HIS A 304 13.98 -6.39 10.03
C HIS A 304 12.68 -6.35 9.20
N SER A 305 12.64 -5.55 8.14
CA SER A 305 11.46 -5.42 7.27
C SER A 305 11.09 -6.72 6.55
N ALA A 306 12.06 -7.62 6.35
CA ALA A 306 11.84 -8.97 5.85
C ALA A 306 10.84 -9.76 6.70
N ASP A 307 10.82 -9.56 8.03
CA ASP A 307 9.90 -10.26 8.93
C ASP A 307 8.44 -9.89 8.64
N SER A 308 8.19 -8.61 8.34
CA SER A 308 6.85 -8.14 7.97
C SER A 308 6.45 -8.64 6.59
N ALA A 309 7.37 -8.61 5.60
CA ALA A 309 7.12 -9.12 4.25
C ALA A 309 6.79 -10.61 4.28
N ARG A 310 7.59 -11.41 5.02
CA ARG A 310 7.36 -12.85 5.21
C ARG A 310 5.98 -13.14 5.80
N LYS A 311 5.54 -12.37 6.80
CA LYS A 311 4.21 -12.56 7.41
C LYS A 311 3.09 -12.36 6.39
N ILE A 312 3.14 -11.28 5.61
CA ILE A 312 2.13 -11.01 4.59
C ILE A 312 2.16 -12.06 3.48
N ALA A 313 3.35 -12.44 3.00
CA ALA A 313 3.50 -13.49 2.00
C ALA A 313 2.94 -14.84 2.49
N THR A 314 3.20 -15.19 3.77
CA THR A 314 2.67 -16.41 4.38
C THR A 314 1.15 -16.37 4.48
N ILE A 315 0.58 -15.27 4.98
CA ILE A 315 -0.88 -15.11 5.08
C ILE A 315 -1.54 -15.22 3.71
N ALA A 316 -1.00 -14.54 2.69
CA ALA A 316 -1.53 -14.61 1.34
C ALA A 316 -1.56 -16.05 0.82
N ARG A 317 -0.46 -16.79 0.96
CA ARG A 317 -0.34 -18.18 0.51
C ARG A 317 -1.27 -19.14 1.27
N GLU A 318 -1.40 -18.99 2.60
CA GLU A 318 -2.33 -19.78 3.41
C GLU A 318 -3.81 -19.52 3.05
N LEU A 319 -4.11 -18.31 2.55
CA LEU A 319 -5.42 -17.98 1.98
C LEU A 319 -5.61 -18.46 0.53
N GLY A 320 -4.60 -19.12 -0.06
CA GLY A 320 -4.61 -19.56 -1.45
C GLY A 320 -4.30 -18.49 -2.48
N ARG A 321 -3.82 -17.31 -2.05
CA ARG A 321 -3.49 -16.19 -2.92
C ARG A 321 -1.97 -16.14 -3.18
N GLU A 322 -1.57 -16.09 -4.44
CA GLU A 322 -0.16 -15.98 -4.82
C GLU A 322 0.40 -14.59 -4.48
N VAL A 323 1.72 -14.53 -4.27
CA VAL A 323 2.46 -13.27 -4.19
C VAL A 323 2.95 -12.90 -5.58
N ALA A 324 2.73 -11.65 -5.98
CA ALA A 324 3.06 -11.16 -7.32
C ALA A 324 4.57 -11.14 -7.57
N THR A 325 4.99 -11.63 -8.72
CA THR A 325 6.34 -11.34 -9.25
C THR A 325 6.46 -9.87 -9.66
N ALA A 326 7.67 -9.36 -9.79
CA ALA A 326 7.91 -7.98 -10.23
C ALA A 326 7.29 -7.68 -11.62
N ALA A 327 7.26 -8.67 -12.51
CA ALA A 327 6.61 -8.54 -13.81
C ALA A 327 5.09 -8.42 -13.69
N GLN A 328 4.46 -9.29 -12.89
CA GLN A 328 3.03 -9.22 -12.61
C GLN A 328 2.65 -7.92 -11.88
N ALA A 329 3.49 -7.48 -10.95
CA ALA A 329 3.28 -6.22 -10.24
C ALA A 329 3.30 -5.02 -11.21
N ARG A 330 4.25 -4.96 -12.17
CA ARG A 330 4.27 -3.91 -13.21
C ARG A 330 3.01 -3.91 -14.05
N ASP A 331 2.53 -5.07 -14.46
CA ASP A 331 1.31 -5.19 -15.27
C ASP A 331 0.08 -4.73 -14.48
N ILE A 332 -0.07 -5.16 -13.21
CA ILE A 332 -1.19 -4.77 -12.33
C ILE A 332 -1.17 -3.26 -12.07
N LEU A 333 -0.01 -2.72 -11.70
CA LEU A 333 0.17 -1.30 -11.40
C LEU A 333 0.11 -0.41 -12.66
N GLY A 334 0.18 -0.99 -13.84
CA GLY A 334 0.24 -0.22 -15.10
C GLY A 334 1.49 0.65 -15.18
N ILE A 335 2.63 0.13 -14.73
CA ILE A 335 3.92 0.82 -14.84
C ILE A 335 4.25 0.99 -16.33
N TYR A 336 4.67 2.18 -16.70
CA TYR A 336 5.00 2.50 -18.09
C TYR A 336 6.16 1.65 -18.59
N LYS A 337 5.99 0.99 -19.75
CA LYS A 337 7.04 0.14 -20.35
C LYS A 337 8.25 0.96 -20.79
N GLU A 338 8.01 2.22 -21.15
CA GLU A 338 9.02 3.20 -21.57
C GLU A 338 9.62 3.99 -20.39
N ALA A 339 9.32 3.61 -19.15
CA ALA A 339 9.93 4.27 -18.00
C ALA A 339 11.47 4.21 -18.13
N ARG A 340 12.08 5.38 -18.32
CA ARG A 340 13.53 5.54 -18.60
C ARG A 340 14.27 6.18 -17.41
N ILE A 341 13.58 6.32 -16.28
CA ILE A 341 14.12 7.02 -15.11
C ILE A 341 14.08 6.09 -13.92
#